data_c4e5a87c2d73b74e9a3ef01615d95cc1
#
_entry.id   c4e5a87c2d73b74e9a3ef01615d95cc1
#
_cell.length_a   1.000
_cell.length_b   1.000
_cell.length_c   1.000
_cell.angle_alpha   90.00
_cell.angle_beta   90.00
_cell.angle_gamma   90.00
#
_symmetry.space_group_name_H-M   'P 1'
#
loop_
_entity.id
_entity.type
_entity.pdbx_description
1 polymer ?
#
loop_
_entity_poly.entity_id
_entity_poly.type
_entity_poly.pdbx_seq_one_letter_code
_entity_poly.pdbx_strand_id
1 'polypeptide(L)'
;VMRSPIGGFDADDMIRIRTKGKGRMFYQAVHEYMNQQEDGLTQRLKAFYKKLEDWQKAARYLPMEDFIWKLYSESGYFAYVSAMPGGAQRQANLQLLLERARQFQQSSIRGLFQFIRFIDSLQSNSGDMGVAKTLGENENVLIITSIHKSKGLEFPIVMVSGLGKRFNLKDTNESILFHKD
;
A
#
# COMPACT_ATOMS: atom_id res chain seq x y z
N VAL A 1 0.26 7.43 11.45
CA VAL A 1 1.64 7.66 10.99
C VAL A 1 2.62 7.75 12.17
N MET A 2 2.36 8.53 13.24
CA MET A 2 3.31 8.72 14.34
C MET A 2 3.77 7.40 14.98
N ARG A 3 2.87 6.44 15.26
CA ARG A 3 3.21 5.11 15.80
C ARG A 3 3.72 4.10 14.77
N SER A 4 3.78 4.47 13.51
CA SER A 4 4.36 3.61 12.47
C SER A 4 5.90 3.72 12.48
N PRO A 5 6.60 2.80 11.78
CA PRO A 5 8.04 2.91 11.59
C PRO A 5 8.50 4.25 10.99
N ILE A 6 7.62 4.92 10.25
CA ILE A 6 7.88 6.25 9.65
C ILE A 6 7.98 7.35 10.73
N GLY A 7 7.11 7.30 11.72
CA GLY A 7 7.10 8.30 12.81
C GLY A 7 8.04 7.96 13.96
N GLY A 8 8.15 6.68 14.30
CA GLY A 8 9.05 6.19 15.34
C GLY A 8 8.70 6.63 16.76
N PHE A 9 7.43 6.96 17.02
CA PHE A 9 6.93 7.27 18.37
C PHE A 9 6.26 6.05 19.00
N ASP A 10 6.51 5.83 20.28
CA ASP A 10 5.93 4.72 21.04
C ASP A 10 4.62 5.08 21.74
N ALA A 11 4.07 4.14 22.51
CA ALA A 11 2.83 4.35 23.24
C ALA A 11 3.00 5.36 24.38
N ASP A 12 4.15 5.35 25.02
CA ASP A 12 4.45 6.25 26.16
C ASP A 12 4.59 7.70 25.68
N ASP A 13 5.21 7.92 24.50
CA ASP A 13 5.21 9.22 23.83
C ASP A 13 3.79 9.75 23.61
N MET A 14 2.87 8.88 23.12
CA MET A 14 1.47 9.27 22.88
C MET A 14 0.74 9.62 24.18
N ILE A 15 0.96 8.85 25.25
CA ILE A 15 0.39 9.11 26.58
C ILE A 15 0.93 10.45 27.13
N ARG A 16 2.23 10.68 27.05
CA ARG A 16 2.84 11.94 27.51
C ARG A 16 2.27 13.15 26.78
N ILE A 17 2.14 13.08 25.46
CA ILE A 17 1.51 14.13 24.66
C ILE A 17 0.06 14.35 25.12
N ARG A 18 -0.71 13.29 25.30
CA ARG A 18 -2.13 13.40 25.64
C ARG A 18 -2.36 13.91 27.05
N THR A 19 -1.48 13.55 27.99
CA THR A 19 -1.61 13.95 29.38
C THR A 19 -1.28 15.42 29.59
N LYS A 20 -0.33 15.94 28.83
CA LYS A 20 0.14 17.35 28.93
C LYS A 20 -0.62 18.27 27.99
N GLY A 21 -0.96 17.81 26.78
CA GLY A 21 -1.73 18.58 25.82
C GLY A 21 -3.24 18.45 26.08
N LYS A 22 -3.90 19.59 26.29
CA LYS A 22 -5.35 19.67 26.61
C LYS A 22 -6.25 19.69 25.36
N GLY A 23 -5.68 19.73 24.17
CA GLY A 23 -6.42 19.84 22.92
C GLY A 23 -7.40 18.69 22.70
N ARG A 24 -8.60 18.99 22.19
CA ARG A 24 -9.67 17.99 21.93
C ARG A 24 -9.23 16.96 20.90
N MET A 25 -8.60 17.41 19.80
CA MET A 25 -8.03 16.56 18.77
C MET A 25 -6.56 16.26 19.07
N PHE A 26 -6.07 15.07 18.69
CA PHE A 26 -4.72 14.66 19.03
C PHE A 26 -3.64 15.58 18.44
N TYR A 27 -3.81 16.05 17.21
CA TYR A 27 -2.87 17.00 16.59
C TYR A 27 -2.76 18.32 17.38
N GLN A 28 -3.88 18.80 17.98
CA GLN A 28 -3.88 19.99 18.84
C GLN A 28 -3.07 19.73 20.10
N ALA A 29 -3.23 18.55 20.73
CA ALA A 29 -2.46 18.15 21.89
C ALA A 29 -0.94 18.08 21.57
N VAL A 30 -0.57 17.62 20.37
CA VAL A 30 0.83 17.62 19.91
C VAL A 30 1.38 19.05 19.80
N HIS A 31 0.65 19.97 19.17
CA HIS A 31 1.07 21.36 19.06
C HIS A 31 1.19 22.04 20.41
N GLU A 32 0.22 21.82 21.29
CA GLU A 32 0.24 22.36 22.65
C GLU A 32 1.42 21.82 23.43
N TYR A 33 1.69 20.50 23.33
CA TYR A 33 2.86 19.89 23.95
C TYR A 33 4.17 20.53 23.46
N MET A 34 4.35 20.68 22.16
CA MET A 34 5.54 21.30 21.58
C MET A 34 5.76 22.76 22.00
N ASN A 35 4.68 23.48 22.33
CA ASN A 35 4.76 24.87 22.78
C ASN A 35 5.02 25.00 24.28
N GLN A 36 4.63 24.02 25.08
CA GLN A 36 4.71 24.07 26.55
C GLN A 36 5.90 23.32 27.13
N GLN A 37 6.49 22.38 26.39
CA GLN A 37 7.57 21.53 26.86
C GLN A 37 8.82 21.70 26.00
N GLU A 38 9.98 21.73 26.66
CA GLU A 38 11.30 21.76 26.00
C GLU A 38 12.10 20.52 26.40
N ASP A 39 11.68 19.36 25.90
CA ASP A 39 12.32 18.08 26.16
C ASP A 39 12.72 17.33 24.87
N GLY A 40 13.34 16.17 25.03
CA GLY A 40 13.75 15.32 23.90
C GLY A 40 12.57 14.88 23.01
N LEU A 41 11.37 14.71 23.59
CA LEU A 41 10.17 14.39 22.82
C LEU A 41 9.75 15.58 21.95
N THR A 42 9.80 16.80 22.48
CA THR A 42 9.52 18.02 21.71
C THR A 42 10.47 18.18 20.52
N GLN A 43 11.77 17.89 20.71
CA GLN A 43 12.74 17.95 19.61
C GLN A 43 12.42 16.92 18.53
N ARG A 44 12.06 15.68 18.90
CA ARG A 44 11.63 14.63 17.96
C ARG A 44 10.35 15.01 17.21
N LEU A 45 9.37 15.60 17.90
CA LEU A 45 8.13 16.09 17.31
C LEU A 45 8.40 17.22 16.30
N LYS A 46 9.20 18.21 16.66
CA LYS A 46 9.56 19.31 15.74
C LYS A 46 10.28 18.79 14.49
N ALA A 47 11.20 17.85 14.65
CA ALA A 47 11.89 17.20 13.51
C ALA A 47 10.94 16.41 12.61
N PHE A 48 9.99 15.68 13.20
CA PHE A 48 8.97 14.94 12.47
C PHE A 48 8.02 15.87 11.70
N TYR A 49 7.54 16.94 12.33
CA TYR A 49 6.68 17.93 11.67
C TYR A 49 7.40 18.64 10.52
N LYS A 50 8.67 18.98 10.68
CA LYS A 50 9.48 19.53 9.60
C LYS A 50 9.56 18.57 8.40
N LYS A 51 9.80 17.29 8.63
CA LYS A 51 9.75 16.28 7.56
C LYS A 51 8.37 16.23 6.87
N LEU A 52 7.28 16.27 7.64
CA LEU A 52 5.93 16.28 7.08
C LEU A 52 5.68 17.51 6.19
N GLU A 53 6.13 18.68 6.61
CA GLU A 53 6.04 19.91 5.82
C GLU A 53 6.84 19.82 4.52
N ASP A 54 8.06 19.27 4.59
CA ASP A 54 8.91 19.07 3.41
C ASP A 54 8.28 18.06 2.43
N TRP A 55 7.67 16.98 2.94
CA TRP A 55 6.93 16.04 2.10
C TRP A 55 5.65 16.65 1.51
N GLN A 56 4.91 17.46 2.27
CA GLN A 56 3.75 18.18 1.76
C GLN A 56 4.12 19.16 0.64
N LYS A 57 5.25 19.87 0.77
CA LYS A 57 5.79 20.72 -0.29
C LYS A 57 6.17 19.86 -1.50
N ALA A 58 6.95 18.79 -1.30
CA ALA A 58 7.39 17.90 -2.35
C ALA A 58 6.23 17.29 -3.15
N ALA A 59 5.14 16.89 -2.47
CA ALA A 59 3.95 16.31 -3.12
C ALA A 59 3.24 17.26 -4.11
N ARG A 60 3.53 18.56 -4.07
CA ARG A 60 2.91 19.55 -4.96
C ARG A 60 3.62 19.70 -6.30
N TYR A 61 4.92 19.44 -6.36
CA TYR A 61 5.73 19.69 -7.55
C TYR A 61 6.50 18.48 -8.07
N LEU A 62 6.75 17.46 -7.22
CA LEU A 62 7.42 16.25 -7.70
C LEU A 62 6.46 15.35 -8.49
N PRO A 63 6.96 14.66 -9.52
CA PRO A 63 6.29 13.52 -10.11
C PRO A 63 5.91 12.50 -9.04
N MET A 64 4.78 11.80 -9.19
CA MET A 64 4.26 10.91 -8.14
C MET A 64 5.23 9.76 -7.80
N GLU A 65 5.90 9.21 -8.80
CA GLU A 65 6.92 8.17 -8.61
C GLU A 65 8.08 8.69 -7.75
N ASP A 66 8.62 9.86 -8.10
CA ASP A 66 9.75 10.48 -7.39
C ASP A 66 9.37 10.86 -5.96
N PHE A 67 8.13 11.33 -5.77
CA PHE A 67 7.61 11.65 -4.44
C PHE A 67 7.51 10.40 -3.56
N ILE A 68 6.97 9.29 -4.07
CA ILE A 68 6.87 8.03 -3.33
C ILE A 68 8.28 7.48 -3.02
N TRP A 69 9.19 7.53 -4.00
CA TRP A 69 10.57 7.10 -3.77
C TRP A 69 11.27 7.93 -2.70
N LYS A 70 11.07 9.26 -2.72
CA LYS A 70 11.54 10.16 -1.67
C LYS A 70 11.02 9.78 -0.29
N LEU A 71 9.71 9.49 -0.18
CA LEU A 71 9.11 9.01 1.08
C LEU A 71 9.75 7.71 1.57
N TYR A 72 9.97 6.73 0.69
CA TYR A 72 10.60 5.47 1.04
C TYR A 72 12.03 5.64 1.55
N SER A 73 12.81 6.48 0.86
CA SER A 73 14.21 6.71 1.18
C SER A 73 14.39 7.49 2.48
N GLU A 74 13.69 8.61 2.63
CA GLU A 74 13.84 9.50 3.77
C GLU A 74 13.20 8.97 5.06
N SER A 75 12.16 8.15 4.95
CA SER A 75 11.58 7.47 6.10
C SER A 75 12.33 6.21 6.50
N GLY A 76 13.19 5.67 5.64
CA GLY A 76 13.84 4.37 5.80
C GLY A 76 12.86 3.19 5.68
N TYR A 77 11.61 3.43 5.25
CA TYR A 77 10.55 2.42 5.23
C TYR A 77 10.88 1.26 4.28
N PHE A 78 11.50 1.55 3.15
CA PHE A 78 11.91 0.52 2.18
C PHE A 78 12.91 -0.48 2.79
N ALA A 79 13.92 0.03 3.49
CA ALA A 79 14.89 -0.81 4.19
C ALA A 79 14.26 -1.57 5.38
N TYR A 80 13.37 -0.90 6.13
CA TYR A 80 12.65 -1.53 7.24
C TYR A 80 11.84 -2.75 6.80
N VAL A 81 11.04 -2.64 5.73
CA VAL A 81 10.22 -3.77 5.26
C VAL A 81 11.05 -4.91 4.69
N SER A 82 12.26 -4.63 4.16
CA SER A 82 13.20 -5.64 3.68
C SER A 82 13.67 -6.57 4.78
N ALA A 83 13.87 -6.04 5.98
CA ALA A 83 14.34 -6.79 7.15
C ALA A 83 13.21 -7.60 7.83
N MET A 84 11.96 -7.44 7.42
CA MET A 84 10.82 -8.18 7.97
C MET A 84 10.71 -9.60 7.36
N PRO A 85 10.04 -10.55 8.04
CA PRO A 85 9.66 -11.82 7.44
C PRO A 85 8.90 -11.60 6.12
N GLY A 86 9.32 -12.28 5.05
CA GLY A 86 8.78 -12.05 3.69
C GLY A 86 9.20 -10.71 3.07
N GLY A 87 10.38 -10.17 3.46
CA GLY A 87 10.90 -8.88 3.02
C GLY A 87 10.95 -8.72 1.51
N ALA A 88 11.37 -9.76 0.77
CA ALA A 88 11.41 -9.73 -0.70
C ALA A 88 10.02 -9.45 -1.31
N GLN A 89 8.98 -10.13 -0.83
CA GLN A 89 7.60 -9.88 -1.29
C GLN A 89 7.12 -8.48 -0.92
N ARG A 90 7.47 -8.01 0.27
CA ARG A 90 7.12 -6.66 0.72
C ARG A 90 7.79 -5.58 -0.12
N GLN A 91 9.07 -5.75 -0.45
CA GLN A 91 9.77 -4.85 -1.38
C GLN A 91 9.15 -4.85 -2.76
N ALA A 92 8.82 -6.03 -3.30
CA ALA A 92 8.16 -6.14 -4.60
C ALA A 92 6.80 -5.42 -4.61
N ASN A 93 6.03 -5.49 -3.51
CA ASN A 93 4.78 -4.74 -3.39
C ASN A 93 5.02 -3.21 -3.36
N LEU A 94 6.08 -2.73 -2.71
CA LEU A 94 6.44 -1.31 -2.75
C LEU A 94 6.90 -0.87 -4.15
N GLN A 95 7.63 -1.71 -4.87
CA GLN A 95 8.01 -1.46 -6.27
C GLN A 95 6.77 -1.43 -7.18
N LEU A 96 5.81 -2.32 -6.97
CA LEU A 96 4.54 -2.30 -7.71
C LEU A 96 3.80 -0.96 -7.51
N LEU A 97 3.82 -0.39 -6.30
CA LEU A 97 3.22 0.93 -6.07
C LEU A 97 3.95 2.03 -6.87
N LEU A 98 5.27 1.96 -7.01
CA LEU A 98 6.03 2.88 -7.86
C LEU A 98 5.65 2.74 -9.34
N GLU A 99 5.47 1.52 -9.83
CA GLU A 99 4.98 1.29 -11.20
C GLU A 99 3.58 1.86 -11.42
N ARG A 100 2.67 1.71 -10.44
CA ARG A 100 1.34 2.32 -10.49
C ARG A 100 1.42 3.85 -10.51
N ALA A 101 2.34 4.42 -9.75
CA ALA A 101 2.59 5.87 -9.78
C ALA A 101 3.10 6.33 -11.15
N ARG A 102 3.98 5.57 -11.78
CA ARG A 102 4.47 5.84 -13.15
C ARG A 102 3.32 5.75 -14.18
N GLN A 103 2.48 4.73 -14.11
CA GLN A 103 1.31 4.59 -14.97
C GLN A 103 0.33 5.76 -14.79
N PHE A 104 0.08 6.16 -13.54
CA PHE A 104 -0.77 7.31 -13.24
C PHE A 104 -0.24 8.61 -13.88
N GLN A 105 1.07 8.82 -13.93
CA GLN A 105 1.67 9.99 -14.55
C GLN A 105 1.45 10.09 -16.07
N GLN A 106 1.20 8.98 -16.75
CA GLN A 106 0.87 8.96 -18.19
C GLN A 106 -0.54 9.49 -18.45
N SER A 107 -1.40 9.54 -17.43
CA SER A 107 -2.72 10.15 -17.54
C SER A 107 -2.64 11.68 -17.49
N SER A 108 -3.73 12.34 -17.90
CA SER A 108 -3.88 13.79 -17.78
C SER A 108 -4.14 14.27 -16.35
N ILE A 109 -4.38 13.33 -15.43
CA ILE A 109 -4.76 13.60 -14.05
C ILE A 109 -3.49 13.74 -13.20
N ARG A 110 -3.44 14.74 -12.31
CA ARG A 110 -2.27 15.06 -11.49
C ARG A 110 -2.62 15.20 -10.02
N GLY A 111 -1.60 15.07 -9.17
CA GLY A 111 -1.68 15.35 -7.73
C GLY A 111 -1.95 14.13 -6.86
N LEU A 112 -1.49 14.22 -5.61
CA LEU A 112 -1.53 13.13 -4.63
C LEU A 112 -2.96 12.66 -4.33
N PHE A 113 -3.92 13.57 -4.21
CA PHE A 113 -5.31 13.21 -3.94
C PHE A 113 -5.91 12.35 -5.06
N GLN A 114 -5.66 12.71 -6.30
CA GLN A 114 -6.15 11.94 -7.45
C GLN A 114 -5.43 10.59 -7.58
N PHE A 115 -4.15 10.54 -7.23
CA PHE A 115 -3.43 9.27 -7.17
C PHE A 115 -4.02 8.32 -6.13
N ILE A 116 -4.34 8.80 -4.93
CA ILE A 116 -5.02 7.99 -3.89
C ILE A 116 -6.33 7.44 -4.43
N ARG A 117 -7.17 8.28 -5.05
CA ARG A 117 -8.44 7.83 -5.67
C ARG A 117 -8.23 6.80 -6.79
N PHE A 118 -7.18 6.95 -7.57
CA PHE A 118 -6.81 5.97 -8.59
C PHE A 118 -6.48 4.61 -7.96
N ILE A 119 -5.68 4.58 -6.88
CA ILE A 119 -5.37 3.34 -6.15
C ILE A 119 -6.62 2.73 -5.52
N ASP A 120 -7.48 3.53 -4.88
CA ASP A 120 -8.76 3.05 -4.31
C ASP A 120 -9.67 2.44 -5.40
N SER A 121 -9.71 3.04 -6.58
CA SER A 121 -10.45 2.52 -7.73
C SER A 121 -9.89 1.19 -8.24
N LEU A 122 -8.57 1.03 -8.27
CA LEU A 122 -7.95 -0.26 -8.62
C LEU A 122 -8.30 -1.36 -7.61
N GLN A 123 -8.32 -1.05 -6.33
CA GLN A 123 -8.72 -2.01 -5.29
C GLN A 123 -10.20 -2.43 -5.43
N SER A 124 -11.09 -1.47 -5.67
CA SER A 124 -12.53 -1.75 -5.74
C SER A 124 -12.94 -2.50 -7.01
N ASN A 125 -12.30 -2.23 -8.15
CA ASN A 125 -12.68 -2.79 -9.44
C ASN A 125 -11.99 -4.13 -9.75
N SER A 126 -10.83 -4.39 -9.16
CA SER A 126 -10.03 -5.59 -9.50
C SER A 126 -10.02 -6.66 -8.39
N GLY A 127 -10.61 -6.39 -7.23
CA GLY A 127 -10.58 -7.28 -6.06
C GLY A 127 -9.16 -7.55 -5.51
N ASP A 128 -8.13 -7.29 -6.30
CA ASP A 128 -6.73 -7.43 -5.93
C ASP A 128 -5.87 -6.58 -6.87
N MET A 129 -4.98 -5.77 -6.32
CA MET A 129 -4.00 -4.96 -7.09
C MET A 129 -2.95 -5.81 -7.83
N GLY A 130 -3.10 -7.13 -7.77
CA GLY A 130 -2.07 -8.09 -8.18
C GLY A 130 -0.93 -8.12 -7.15
N VAL A 131 -0.66 -9.29 -6.61
CA VAL A 131 0.54 -9.48 -5.78
C VAL A 131 1.74 -9.35 -6.71
N ALA A 132 2.72 -8.51 -6.35
CA ALA A 132 3.96 -8.42 -7.13
C ALA A 132 4.58 -9.81 -7.20
N LYS A 133 4.79 -10.30 -8.43
CA LYS A 133 5.45 -11.59 -8.64
C LYS A 133 6.93 -11.43 -8.29
N THR A 134 7.35 -12.04 -7.19
CA THR A 134 8.78 -12.12 -6.82
C THR A 134 9.47 -13.34 -7.40
N LEU A 135 8.67 -14.28 -7.93
CA LEU A 135 9.14 -15.54 -8.47
C LEU A 135 9.44 -15.39 -9.96
N GLY A 136 10.65 -15.71 -10.38
CA GLY A 136 11.05 -15.83 -11.79
C GLY A 136 10.30 -17.01 -12.47
N GLU A 137 10.17 -16.96 -13.80
CA GLU A 137 9.48 -18.01 -14.58
C GLU A 137 10.12 -19.40 -14.44
N ASN A 138 11.37 -19.50 -13.96
CA ASN A 138 12.15 -20.73 -13.83
C ASN A 138 12.32 -21.22 -12.39
N GLU A 139 11.55 -20.72 -11.42
CA GLU A 139 11.67 -21.22 -10.05
C GLU A 139 10.92 -22.54 -9.85
N ASN A 140 11.54 -23.45 -9.09
CA ASN A 140 10.94 -24.74 -8.75
C ASN A 140 9.87 -24.56 -7.66
N VAL A 141 8.66 -24.17 -8.08
CA VAL A 141 7.55 -23.82 -7.18
C VAL A 141 6.26 -24.52 -7.58
N LEU A 142 5.39 -24.76 -6.60
CA LEU A 142 4.03 -25.23 -6.82
C LEU A 142 3.10 -24.01 -6.97
N ILE A 143 2.41 -23.91 -8.11
CA ILE A 143 1.47 -22.81 -8.39
C ILE A 143 0.05 -23.34 -8.23
N ILE A 144 -0.73 -22.77 -7.31
CA ILE A 144 -2.15 -23.05 -7.17
C ILE A 144 -2.93 -21.93 -7.89
N THR A 145 -3.68 -22.28 -8.91
CA THR A 145 -4.41 -21.32 -9.72
C THR A 145 -5.77 -21.87 -10.19
N SER A 146 -6.65 -21.00 -10.67
CA SER A 146 -7.89 -21.45 -11.33
C SER A 146 -7.65 -21.67 -12.82
N ILE A 147 -8.47 -22.53 -13.44
CA ILE A 147 -8.42 -22.82 -14.88
C ILE A 147 -8.53 -21.53 -15.72
N HIS A 148 -9.36 -20.58 -15.30
CA HIS A 148 -9.50 -19.30 -15.99
C HIS A 148 -8.23 -18.43 -15.94
N LYS A 149 -7.51 -18.44 -14.82
CA LYS A 149 -6.24 -17.69 -14.66
C LYS A 149 -5.05 -18.36 -15.35
N SER A 150 -5.14 -19.66 -15.62
CA SER A 150 -4.10 -20.41 -16.33
C SER A 150 -4.27 -20.44 -17.85
N LYS A 151 -5.33 -19.84 -18.39
CA LYS A 151 -5.58 -19.76 -19.84
C LYS A 151 -4.40 -19.07 -20.55
N GLY A 152 -3.80 -19.77 -21.51
CA GLY A 152 -2.64 -19.28 -22.26
C GLY A 152 -1.29 -19.49 -21.58
N LEU A 153 -1.25 -20.18 -20.43
CA LEU A 153 0.00 -20.54 -19.73
C LEU A 153 0.27 -22.04 -19.93
N GLU A 154 1.56 -22.39 -20.05
CA GLU A 154 2.05 -23.76 -20.15
C GLU A 154 2.80 -24.16 -18.88
N PHE A 155 2.55 -25.36 -18.39
CA PHE A 155 3.20 -25.88 -17.18
C PHE A 155 3.74 -27.32 -17.46
N PRO A 156 4.95 -27.64 -16.95
CA PRO A 156 5.53 -28.97 -17.14
C PRO A 156 4.68 -30.09 -16.52
N ILE A 157 4.03 -29.82 -15.38
CA ILE A 157 3.15 -30.75 -14.66
C ILE A 157 1.90 -29.99 -14.23
N VAL A 158 0.73 -30.54 -14.54
CA VAL A 158 -0.56 -29.97 -14.17
C VAL A 158 -1.37 -30.99 -13.39
N MET A 159 -1.83 -30.59 -12.19
CA MET A 159 -2.79 -31.38 -11.41
C MET A 159 -4.13 -30.64 -11.36
N VAL A 160 -5.16 -31.24 -11.92
CA VAL A 160 -6.52 -30.67 -11.90
C VAL A 160 -7.33 -31.35 -10.80
N SER A 161 -7.76 -30.56 -9.81
CA SER A 161 -8.57 -31.05 -8.70
C SER A 161 -10.05 -30.69 -8.90
N GLY A 162 -10.96 -31.49 -8.29
CA GLY A 162 -12.39 -31.18 -8.29
C GLY A 162 -13.13 -31.56 -9.56
N LEU A 163 -12.56 -32.40 -10.44
CA LEU A 163 -13.23 -32.90 -11.67
C LEU A 163 -14.52 -33.71 -11.40
N GLY A 164 -14.68 -34.23 -10.19
CA GLY A 164 -15.91 -34.92 -9.77
C GLY A 164 -17.07 -34.04 -9.34
N LYS A 165 -16.87 -32.71 -9.30
CA LYS A 165 -17.95 -31.78 -8.97
C LYS A 165 -18.94 -31.69 -10.13
N ARG A 166 -20.24 -31.80 -9.80
CA ARG A 166 -21.31 -31.55 -10.78
C ARG A 166 -21.24 -30.12 -11.29
N PHE A 167 -21.52 -29.94 -12.59
CA PHE A 167 -21.66 -28.61 -13.15
C PHE A 167 -22.76 -27.82 -12.44
N ASN A 168 -22.56 -26.55 -12.26
CA ASN A 168 -23.57 -25.63 -11.72
C ASN A 168 -24.59 -25.38 -12.85
N LEU A 169 -25.79 -25.96 -12.71
CA LEU A 169 -26.88 -25.76 -13.66
C LEU A 169 -27.86 -24.66 -13.23
N LYS A 170 -27.44 -23.78 -12.34
CA LYS A 170 -28.31 -22.70 -11.83
C LYS A 170 -28.81 -21.81 -12.95
N ASP A 171 -27.94 -21.47 -13.89
CA ASP A 171 -28.27 -20.60 -15.02
C ASP A 171 -29.24 -21.20 -16.01
N THR A 172 -29.35 -22.55 -16.07
CA THR A 172 -30.33 -23.24 -16.95
C THR A 172 -31.75 -23.27 -16.38
N ASN A 173 -31.91 -22.91 -15.10
CA ASN A 173 -33.20 -22.84 -14.42
C ASN A 173 -33.75 -21.41 -14.31
N GLU A 174 -33.07 -20.42 -14.88
CA GLU A 174 -33.57 -19.05 -14.92
C GLU A 174 -34.59 -18.86 -16.02
N SER A 175 -35.63 -18.09 -15.73
CA SER A 175 -36.74 -17.85 -16.65
C SER A 175 -36.34 -17.02 -17.89
N ILE A 176 -35.19 -16.36 -17.86
CA ILE A 176 -34.65 -15.52 -18.95
C ILE A 176 -33.18 -15.84 -19.10
N LEU A 177 -32.76 -16.33 -20.26
CA LEU A 177 -31.36 -16.53 -20.62
C LEU A 177 -30.92 -15.39 -21.56
N PHE A 178 -29.89 -14.64 -21.16
CA PHE A 178 -29.28 -13.66 -22.06
C PHE A 178 -28.13 -14.31 -22.83
N HIS A 179 -28.22 -14.34 -24.14
CA HIS A 179 -27.14 -14.70 -25.03
C HIS A 179 -26.39 -13.43 -25.43
N LYS A 180 -25.09 -13.44 -25.26
CA LYS A 180 -24.20 -12.36 -25.71
C LYS A 180 -23.48 -12.86 -26.95
N ASP A 181 -23.86 -12.33 -28.11
CA ASP A 181 -23.11 -12.51 -29.36
C ASP A 181 -21.74 -11.90 -29.30
#